data_2cf24d3c32c2f60c6248efcd6c3de719
#
_entry.id   2cf24d3c32c2f60c6248efcd6c3de719
#
_cell.length_a   1.000
_cell.length_b   1.000
_cell.length_c   1.000
_cell.angle_alpha   90.00
_cell.angle_beta   90.00
_cell.angle_gamma   90.00
#
_symmetry.space_group_name_H-M   'P 1'
#
loop_
_entity.id
_entity.type
_entity.pdbx_description
1 polymer ?
#
loop_
_entity_poly.entity_id
_entity_poly.type
_entity_poly.pdbx_seq_one_letter_code
_entity_poly.pdbx_strand_id
1 'polypeptide(L)'
;MTDTRHDPAGTLERLFHEPNRLAILSALCTTRNGLAFTELRDTCRLTDGNLNRHLKTLEEAGIVRVQKAFVNDKPRTTVSLTRGGLARFNQYLERLEAVLQDARRASRREGVSARAPLAAAARA
;
A
#
# COMPACT_ATOMS: atom_id res chain seq x y z
N MET A 1 25.02 -5.82 -10.04
CA MET A 1 23.70 -5.35 -10.35
C MET A 1 22.70 -6.46 -10.41
N THR A 2 21.64 -6.25 -9.78
CA THR A 2 20.62 -7.26 -9.69
C THR A 2 19.83 -7.34 -10.99
N ASP A 3 19.56 -8.54 -11.38
CA ASP A 3 18.79 -8.78 -12.59
C ASP A 3 17.34 -9.00 -12.20
N THR A 4 16.53 -7.98 -12.34
CA THR A 4 15.12 -8.07 -11.99
C THR A 4 14.23 -8.29 -13.20
N ARG A 5 14.82 -8.45 -14.38
CA ARG A 5 14.04 -8.55 -15.61
C ARG A 5 13.17 -9.79 -15.67
N HIS A 6 13.62 -10.84 -15.04
CA HIS A 6 12.92 -12.12 -15.09
C HIS A 6 12.08 -12.40 -13.86
N ASP A 7 11.94 -11.41 -13.00
CA ASP A 7 11.18 -11.56 -11.78
C ASP A 7 10.26 -10.36 -11.63
N PRO A 8 9.06 -10.43 -12.20
CA PRO A 8 8.14 -9.30 -12.12
C PRO A 8 7.86 -8.87 -10.69
N ALA A 9 7.73 -9.84 -9.78
CA ALA A 9 7.49 -9.50 -8.38
C ALA A 9 8.69 -8.80 -7.76
N GLY A 10 9.90 -9.07 -8.26
CA GLY A 10 11.10 -8.42 -7.76
C GLY A 10 11.22 -6.97 -8.14
N THR A 11 10.42 -6.51 -9.11
CA THR A 11 10.43 -5.10 -9.49
C THR A 11 9.54 -4.25 -8.59
N LEU A 12 8.73 -4.89 -7.73
CA LEU A 12 7.88 -4.15 -6.82
C LEU A 12 8.72 -3.61 -5.68
N GLU A 13 8.57 -2.31 -5.42
CA GLU A 13 9.36 -1.69 -4.35
C GLU A 13 8.93 -2.25 -3.00
N ARG A 14 9.91 -2.67 -2.23
CA ARG A 14 9.64 -3.21 -0.90
C ARG A 14 9.02 -2.18 0.01
N LEU A 15 9.34 -0.92 -0.20
CA LEU A 15 8.77 0.15 0.61
C LEU A 15 7.25 0.10 0.56
N PHE A 16 6.69 -0.16 -0.61
CA PHE A 16 5.24 -0.20 -0.80
C PHE A 16 4.67 -1.61 -0.69
N HIS A 17 5.49 -2.60 -0.93
CA HIS A 17 5.02 -3.99 -1.00
C HIS A 17 5.03 -4.63 0.38
N GLU A 18 4.27 -4.05 1.27
CA GLU A 18 4.12 -4.50 2.64
C GLU A 18 2.68 -4.17 3.05
N PRO A 19 1.93 -5.15 3.57
CA PRO A 19 0.48 -4.99 3.71
C PRO A 19 0.05 -3.75 4.48
N ASN A 20 0.73 -3.45 5.57
CA ASN A 20 0.32 -2.30 6.39
C ASN A 20 0.63 -0.98 5.70
N ARG A 21 1.79 -0.88 5.07
CA ARG A 21 2.12 0.35 4.34
C ARG A 21 1.23 0.51 3.12
N LEU A 22 0.89 -0.59 2.46
CA LEU A 22 -0.02 -0.53 1.33
C LEU A 22 -1.39 -0.02 1.78
N ALA A 23 -1.88 -0.49 2.93
CA ALA A 23 -3.15 -0.02 3.47
C ALA A 23 -3.09 1.46 3.83
N ILE A 24 -2.00 1.90 4.45
CA ILE A 24 -1.83 3.30 4.82
C ILE A 24 -1.88 4.19 3.58
N LEU A 25 -1.11 3.83 2.56
CA LEU A 25 -1.03 4.66 1.37
C LEU A 25 -2.34 4.65 0.59
N SER A 26 -3.03 3.52 0.57
CA SER A 26 -4.34 3.43 -0.07
C SER A 26 -5.34 4.35 0.62
N ALA A 27 -5.33 4.37 1.95
CA ALA A 27 -6.22 5.25 2.69
C ALA A 27 -5.90 6.72 2.40
N LEU A 28 -4.61 7.05 2.33
CA LEU A 28 -4.21 8.43 2.06
C LEU A 28 -4.58 8.89 0.65
N CYS A 29 -4.73 7.96 -0.28
CA CYS A 29 -5.15 8.32 -1.63
C CYS A 29 -6.58 8.81 -1.70
N THR A 30 -7.38 8.58 -0.67
CA THR A 30 -8.78 8.99 -0.68
C THR A 30 -8.99 10.46 -0.35
N THR A 31 -7.93 11.18 -0.01
CA THR A 31 -8.07 12.56 0.40
C THR A 31 -6.89 13.39 -0.10
N ARG A 32 -7.15 14.66 -0.41
CA ARG A 32 -6.09 15.57 -0.82
C ARG A 32 -5.36 16.16 0.38
N ASN A 33 -6.07 16.36 1.46
CA ASN A 33 -5.55 17.11 2.59
C ASN A 33 -4.99 16.22 3.68
N GLY A 34 -5.01 14.92 3.46
CA GLY A 34 -4.49 14.00 4.43
C GLY A 34 -5.53 13.55 5.43
N LEU A 35 -5.10 12.68 6.32
CA LEU A 35 -5.95 12.12 7.36
C LEU A 35 -5.31 12.40 8.70
N ALA A 36 -6.14 12.55 9.72
CA ALA A 36 -5.62 12.61 11.07
C ALA A 36 -4.98 11.28 11.44
N PHE A 37 -3.95 11.34 12.28
CA PHE A 37 -3.25 10.15 12.72
C PHE A 37 -4.23 9.11 13.28
N THR A 38 -5.18 9.56 14.10
CA THR A 38 -6.13 8.65 14.73
C THR A 38 -7.07 8.02 13.70
N GLU A 39 -7.50 8.78 12.71
CA GLU A 39 -8.32 8.23 11.65
C GLU A 39 -7.58 7.17 10.84
N LEU A 40 -6.33 7.46 10.54
CA LEU A 40 -5.52 6.54 9.77
C LEU A 40 -5.25 5.27 10.56
N ARG A 41 -4.93 5.42 11.85
CA ARG A 41 -4.72 4.29 12.74
C ARG A 41 -5.94 3.37 12.75
N ASP A 42 -7.11 3.96 12.93
CA ASP A 42 -8.33 3.17 13.06
C ASP A 42 -8.73 2.54 11.73
N THR A 43 -8.58 3.28 10.64
CA THR A 43 -8.90 2.74 9.31
C THR A 43 -8.02 1.54 8.99
N CYS A 44 -6.75 1.62 9.32
CA CYS A 44 -5.81 0.54 9.01
C CYS A 44 -5.72 -0.50 10.11
N ARG A 45 -6.43 -0.30 11.22
CA ARG A 45 -6.48 -1.23 12.35
C ARG A 45 -5.10 -1.50 12.91
N LEU A 46 -4.35 -0.43 13.12
CA LEU A 46 -3.01 -0.51 13.66
C LEU A 46 -2.97 0.05 15.08
N THR A 47 -1.92 -0.32 15.80
CA THR A 47 -1.63 0.34 17.06
C THR A 47 -0.90 1.65 16.79
N ASP A 48 -0.89 2.54 17.77
CA ASP A 48 -0.15 3.80 17.64
C ASP A 48 1.31 3.53 17.30
N GLY A 49 1.93 2.58 17.99
CA GLY A 49 3.35 2.29 17.76
C GLY A 49 3.63 1.73 16.38
N ASN A 50 2.77 0.84 15.91
CA ASN A 50 2.95 0.27 14.58
C ASN A 50 2.76 1.33 13.50
N LEU A 51 1.73 2.17 13.65
CA LEU A 51 1.53 3.25 12.68
C LEU A 51 2.71 4.21 12.69
N ASN A 52 3.18 4.60 13.88
CA ASN A 52 4.32 5.49 13.97
C ASN A 52 5.55 4.92 13.27
N ARG A 53 5.80 3.64 13.45
CA ARG A 53 6.97 3.00 12.83
C ARG A 53 6.87 3.01 11.31
N HIS A 54 5.70 2.68 10.78
CA HIS A 54 5.51 2.70 9.33
C HIS A 54 5.57 4.12 8.77
N LEU A 55 4.98 5.08 9.48
CA LEU A 55 5.02 6.46 9.03
C LEU A 55 6.42 7.02 9.02
N LYS A 56 7.23 6.63 10.01
CA LYS A 56 8.62 7.08 10.03
C LYS A 56 9.36 6.57 8.81
N THR A 57 9.17 5.30 8.48
CA THR A 57 9.79 4.72 7.29
C THR A 57 9.37 5.46 6.03
N LEU A 58 8.07 5.73 5.91
CA LEU A 58 7.54 6.41 4.73
C LEU A 58 7.96 7.87 4.67
N GLU A 59 8.03 8.53 5.83
CA GLU A 59 8.45 9.92 5.86
C GLU A 59 9.92 10.07 5.50
N GLU A 60 10.75 9.19 6.00
CA GLU A 60 12.17 9.22 5.67
C GLU A 60 12.42 8.99 4.19
N ALA A 61 11.54 8.24 3.54
CA ALA A 61 11.62 8.00 2.11
C ALA A 61 10.99 9.12 1.28
N GLY A 62 10.42 10.13 1.93
CA GLY A 62 9.81 11.24 1.21
C GLY A 62 8.43 10.95 0.66
N ILE A 63 7.78 9.89 1.12
CA ILE A 63 6.50 9.46 0.58
C ILE A 63 5.34 10.18 1.26
N VAL A 64 5.44 10.37 2.57
CA VAL A 64 4.39 11.04 3.34
C VAL A 64 4.98 12.22 4.09
N ARG A 65 4.11 13.12 4.45
CA ARG A 65 4.41 14.25 5.34
C ARG A 65 3.57 14.11 6.58
N VAL A 66 4.20 14.26 7.73
CA VAL A 66 3.53 14.21 9.03
C VAL A 66 3.63 15.59 9.63
N GLN A 67 2.50 16.22 9.85
CA GLN A 67 2.45 17.58 10.37
C GLN A 67 1.70 17.61 11.68
N LYS A 68 2.27 18.32 12.65
CA LYS A 68 1.64 18.52 13.93
C LYS A 68 1.24 19.98 14.04
N ALA A 69 0.02 20.21 14.44
CA ALA A 69 -0.51 21.56 14.56
C ALA A 69 -1.54 21.56 15.66
N PHE A 70 -1.99 22.77 16.01
CA PHE A 70 -3.10 22.92 16.93
C PHE A 70 -4.33 23.30 16.16
N VAL A 71 -5.42 22.60 16.43
CA VAL A 71 -6.72 22.89 15.85
C VAL A 71 -7.68 23.06 17.02
N ASN A 72 -8.25 24.23 17.16
CA ASN A 72 -9.12 24.55 18.29
C ASN A 72 -8.43 24.25 19.62
N ASP A 73 -7.16 24.70 19.72
CA ASP A 73 -6.34 24.55 20.92
C ASP A 73 -6.01 23.12 21.30
N LYS A 74 -6.22 22.19 20.37
CA LYS A 74 -5.87 20.77 20.60
C LYS A 74 -4.83 20.35 19.60
N PRO A 75 -3.86 19.56 20.04
CA PRO A 75 -2.85 19.05 19.12
C PRO A 75 -3.50 18.09 18.13
N ARG A 76 -3.09 18.20 16.89
CA ARG A 76 -3.58 17.31 15.82
C ARG A 76 -2.42 16.95 14.92
N THR A 77 -2.24 15.67 14.69
CA THR A 77 -1.26 15.16 13.75
C THR A 77 -1.98 14.76 12.47
N THR A 78 -1.53 15.30 11.36
CA THR A 78 -2.11 15.02 10.05
C THR A 78 -1.05 14.38 9.17
N VAL A 79 -1.44 13.34 8.46
CA VAL A 79 -0.58 12.59 7.55
C VAL A 79 -1.11 12.77 6.14
N SER A 80 -0.21 13.11 5.22
CA SER A 80 -0.60 13.30 3.81
C SER A 80 0.47 12.74 2.90
N LEU A 81 0.07 12.39 1.68
CA LEU A 81 1.02 11.98 0.66
C LEU A 81 1.75 13.21 0.12
N THR A 82 3.04 13.08 -0.10
CA THR A 82 3.75 14.10 -0.86
C THR A 82 3.47 13.88 -2.34
N ARG A 83 3.74 14.92 -3.15
CA ARG A 83 3.57 14.78 -4.59
C ARG A 83 4.45 13.67 -5.14
N GLY A 84 5.69 13.64 -4.72
CA GLY A 84 6.61 12.58 -5.16
C GLY A 84 6.19 11.22 -4.65
N GLY A 85 5.65 11.16 -3.44
CA GLY A 85 5.15 9.91 -2.89
C GLY A 85 3.99 9.36 -3.68
N LEU A 86 3.06 10.23 -4.06
CA LEU A 86 1.92 9.81 -4.87
C LEU A 86 2.39 9.28 -6.23
N ALA A 87 3.33 9.96 -6.85
CA ALA A 87 3.84 9.52 -8.16
C ALA A 87 4.50 8.15 -8.06
N ARG A 88 5.33 7.95 -7.03
CA ARG A 88 5.98 6.66 -6.84
C ARG A 88 4.99 5.56 -6.51
N PHE A 89 3.99 5.88 -5.69
CA PHE A 89 2.98 4.90 -5.35
C PHE A 89 2.19 4.48 -6.59
N ASN A 90 1.85 5.43 -7.45
CA ASN A 90 1.16 5.10 -8.69
C ASN A 90 2.00 4.21 -9.60
N GLN A 91 3.30 4.42 -9.67
CA GLN A 91 4.19 3.54 -10.42
C GLN A 91 4.17 2.13 -9.84
N TYR A 92 4.20 2.04 -8.52
CA TYR A 92 4.12 0.75 -7.87
C TYR A 92 2.82 0.04 -8.22
N LEU A 93 1.70 0.77 -8.18
CA LEU A 93 0.40 0.17 -8.48
C LEU A 93 0.34 -0.33 -9.93
N GLU A 94 0.94 0.41 -10.86
CA GLU A 94 0.97 -0.05 -12.24
C GLU A 94 1.74 -1.35 -12.39
N ARG A 95 2.87 -1.46 -11.71
CA ARG A 95 3.66 -2.69 -11.77
C ARG A 95 2.94 -3.84 -11.09
N LEU A 96 2.30 -3.57 -9.97
CA LEU A 96 1.52 -4.58 -9.28
C LEU A 96 0.39 -5.08 -10.17
N GLU A 97 -0.28 -4.16 -10.85
CA GLU A 97 -1.36 -4.53 -11.76
C GLU A 97 -0.84 -5.44 -12.87
N ALA A 98 0.32 -5.14 -13.43
CA ALA A 98 0.90 -5.98 -14.47
C ALA A 98 1.21 -7.39 -13.95
N VAL A 99 1.76 -7.47 -12.74
CA VAL A 99 2.04 -8.77 -12.14
C VAL A 99 0.75 -9.55 -11.95
N LEU A 100 -0.29 -8.89 -11.46
CA LEU A 100 -1.57 -9.54 -11.25
C LEU A 100 -2.18 -10.03 -12.55
N GLN A 101 -2.09 -9.24 -13.61
CA GLN A 101 -2.62 -9.66 -14.90
C GLN A 101 -1.88 -10.87 -15.45
N ASP A 102 -0.55 -10.86 -15.32
CA ASP A 102 0.25 -11.99 -15.77
C ASP A 102 -0.11 -13.26 -14.98
N ALA A 103 -0.28 -13.13 -13.68
CA ALA A 103 -0.63 -14.26 -12.84
C ALA A 103 -2.01 -14.81 -13.22
N ARG A 104 -2.96 -13.93 -13.50
CA ARG A 104 -4.30 -14.37 -13.89
C ARG A 104 -4.29 -15.08 -15.23
N ARG A 105 -3.52 -14.56 -16.19
CA ARG A 105 -3.42 -15.22 -17.49
C ARG A 105 -2.81 -16.61 -17.37
N ALA A 106 -1.71 -16.71 -16.61
CA ALA A 106 -1.07 -17.99 -16.41
C ALA A 106 -2.01 -18.96 -15.69
N SER A 107 -2.69 -18.49 -14.68
CA SER A 107 -3.62 -19.31 -13.91
C SER A 107 -4.75 -19.83 -14.79
N ARG A 108 -5.28 -18.98 -15.66
CA ARG A 108 -6.39 -19.39 -16.52
C ARG A 108 -5.96 -20.44 -17.54
N ARG A 109 -4.75 -20.28 -18.09
CA ARG A 109 -4.30 -21.24 -19.12
C ARG A 109 -4.03 -22.61 -18.56
N GLU A 110 -3.42 -22.68 -17.41
CA GLU A 110 -3.01 -23.95 -16.85
C GLU A 110 -3.89 -24.46 -15.75
N GLY A 111 -4.56 -23.55 -15.08
CA GLY A 111 -5.20 -23.89 -13.85
C GLY A 111 -6.70 -24.00 -13.92
N VAL A 112 -7.27 -24.06 -15.11
CA VAL A 112 -8.71 -24.14 -15.20
C VAL A 112 -9.22 -25.33 -14.41
N SER A 113 -8.63 -26.49 -14.64
CA SER A 113 -9.05 -27.70 -13.92
C SER A 113 -8.71 -27.61 -12.44
N ALA A 114 -7.57 -27.02 -12.12
CA ALA A 114 -7.19 -26.87 -10.72
C ALA A 114 -8.09 -25.89 -9.99
N ARG A 115 -8.57 -24.87 -10.69
CA ARG A 115 -9.39 -23.88 -10.05
C ARG A 115 -10.80 -24.36 -9.77
N ALA A 116 -11.32 -25.25 -10.63
CA ALA A 116 -12.67 -25.73 -10.45
C ALA A 116 -12.87 -26.37 -9.08
N PRO A 117 -11.99 -27.28 -8.63
CA PRO A 117 -12.17 -27.84 -7.28
C PRO A 117 -12.08 -26.79 -6.19
N LEU A 118 -11.17 -25.82 -6.35
CA LEU A 118 -11.02 -24.78 -5.35
C LEU A 118 -12.29 -23.94 -5.26
N ALA A 119 -12.85 -23.58 -6.40
CA ALA A 119 -14.06 -22.79 -6.40
C ALA A 119 -15.22 -23.55 -5.77
N ALA A 120 -15.32 -24.83 -6.02
CA ALA A 120 -16.35 -25.65 -5.40
C ALA A 120 -16.15 -25.70 -3.88
N ALA A 121 -14.92 -25.86 -3.44
CA ALA A 121 -14.63 -25.88 -2.02
C ALA A 121 -14.98 -24.56 -1.37
N ALA A 122 -14.73 -23.47 -2.04
CA ALA A 122 -15.02 -22.16 -1.49
C ALA A 122 -16.51 -21.95 -1.30
N ARG A 123 -17.32 -22.55 -2.15
CA ARG A 123 -18.77 -22.41 -2.03
C ARG A 123 -19.36 -23.35 -0.99
N ALA A 124 -18.66 -24.38 -0.69
CA ALA A 124 -19.13 -25.30 0.33
C ALA A 124 -18.94 -24.67 1.69
#